data_84df49e374b96a97c9dacd2ab50846c6
#
_entry.id   84df49e374b96a97c9dacd2ab50846c6
#
_cell.length_a   1.000
_cell.length_b   1.000
_cell.length_c   1.000
_cell.angle_alpha   90.00
_cell.angle_beta   90.00
_cell.angle_gamma   90.00
#
_symmetry.space_group_name_H-M   'P 1'
#
loop_
_entity.id
_entity.type
_entity.pdbx_description
1 polymer ?
#
loop_
_entity_poly.entity_id
_entity_poly.type
_entity_poly.pdbx_seq_one_letter_code
_entity_poly.pdbx_strand_id
1 'polypeptide(L)'
;MFGMKKNEKRGLQIIIVGCGKVGRTLVEQLTQEGHDIIIVDKDAQKVQALAGSFDIMGIVGNGASYSVLQEAGIEKADLLIAVTESDELNLLCCTVGRQVGDCAAIARVRTPDYSKEVGYLREKLGLAMIIKPEMEAAAEAARILYLPTALEIDSFAHGQADLIKFKVPEGNVLDGMNLITLGQRIAPDILICAAERDGQVTIPRGNFCIRSGDILSFAASRT
;
A
#
# COMPACT_ATOMS: atom_id res chain seq x y z
N MET A 1 28.10 26.34 8.38
CA MET A 1 27.84 25.18 9.25
C MET A 1 26.36 25.25 9.66
N PHE A 2 25.47 24.75 8.79
CA PHE A 2 24.01 24.73 9.03
C PHE A 2 23.66 23.43 9.74
N GLY A 3 23.36 23.56 11.05
CA GLY A 3 22.86 22.44 11.84
C GLY A 3 21.44 22.09 11.41
N MET A 4 21.29 21.03 10.64
CA MET A 4 20.00 20.37 10.44
C MET A 4 19.56 19.80 11.80
N LYS A 5 18.62 20.45 12.47
CA LYS A 5 17.87 19.83 13.56
C LYS A 5 17.22 18.57 13.01
N LYS A 6 17.64 17.42 13.55
CA LYS A 6 16.96 16.13 13.37
C LYS A 6 15.54 16.33 13.91
N ASN A 7 14.56 16.50 13.01
CA ASN A 7 13.15 16.41 13.37
C ASN A 7 12.94 14.96 13.79
N GLU A 8 12.85 14.70 15.10
CA GLU A 8 12.31 13.45 15.60
C GLU A 8 10.90 13.34 15.01
N LYS A 9 10.68 12.37 14.12
CA LYS A 9 9.36 12.08 13.59
C LYS A 9 8.50 11.66 14.78
N ARG A 10 7.64 12.55 15.26
CA ARG A 10 6.62 12.23 16.24
C ARG A 10 5.75 11.14 15.63
N GLY A 11 5.53 10.02 16.35
CA GLY A 11 4.60 9.00 15.94
C GLY A 11 3.19 9.61 15.74
N LEU A 12 2.44 9.07 14.77
CA LEU A 12 1.05 9.48 14.54
C LEU A 12 0.14 8.82 15.58
N GLN A 13 -0.94 9.50 15.96
CA GLN A 13 -2.04 8.91 16.73
C GLN A 13 -3.05 8.29 15.75
N ILE A 14 -3.15 6.96 15.75
CA ILE A 14 -3.94 6.20 14.78
C ILE A 14 -5.03 5.40 15.49
N ILE A 15 -6.28 5.58 15.06
CA ILE A 15 -7.41 4.77 15.52
C ILE A 15 -7.70 3.72 14.45
N ILE A 16 -7.72 2.44 14.85
CA ILE A 16 -8.07 1.31 13.97
C ILE A 16 -9.38 0.70 14.45
N VAL A 17 -10.41 0.74 13.60
CA VAL A 17 -11.72 0.13 13.85
C VAL A 17 -11.78 -1.22 13.14
N GLY A 18 -11.86 -2.29 13.94
CA GLY A 18 -11.90 -3.68 13.49
C GLY A 18 -10.63 -4.45 13.85
N CYS A 19 -10.77 -5.43 14.77
CA CYS A 19 -9.70 -6.32 15.26
C CYS A 19 -9.62 -7.65 14.48
N GLY A 20 -10.06 -7.67 13.22
CA GLY A 20 -9.93 -8.83 12.32
C GLY A 20 -8.49 -9.01 11.81
N LYS A 21 -8.29 -9.89 10.82
CA LYS A 21 -6.96 -10.19 10.25
C LYS A 21 -6.26 -8.92 9.76
N VAL A 22 -6.95 -8.09 8.97
CA VAL A 22 -6.38 -6.84 8.44
C VAL A 22 -6.02 -5.87 9.56
N GLY A 23 -6.93 -5.66 10.52
CA GLY A 23 -6.67 -4.78 11.66
C GLY A 23 -5.46 -5.23 12.49
N ARG A 24 -5.34 -6.53 12.76
CA ARG A 24 -4.17 -7.11 13.45
C ARG A 24 -2.86 -6.85 12.70
N THR A 25 -2.84 -7.09 11.40
CA THR A 25 -1.64 -6.84 10.57
C THR A 25 -1.26 -5.36 10.56
N LEU A 26 -2.26 -4.45 10.49
CA LEU A 26 -2.00 -3.02 10.58
C LEU A 26 -1.42 -2.62 11.94
N VAL A 27 -1.98 -3.14 13.05
CA VAL A 27 -1.43 -2.90 14.39
C VAL A 27 0.03 -3.33 14.47
N GLU A 28 0.34 -4.55 14.03
CA GLU A 28 1.69 -5.10 14.04
C GLU A 28 2.68 -4.22 13.29
N GLN A 29 2.37 -3.81 12.08
CA GLN A 29 3.24 -2.99 11.24
C GLN A 29 3.40 -1.57 11.79
N LEU A 30 2.29 -0.91 12.10
CA LEU A 30 2.30 0.50 12.53
C LEU A 30 2.90 0.70 13.92
N THR A 31 2.77 -0.29 14.82
CA THR A 31 3.43 -0.26 16.13
C THR A 31 4.96 -0.36 15.97
N GLN A 32 5.45 -1.19 15.04
CA GLN A 32 6.89 -1.29 14.74
C GLN A 32 7.47 0.00 14.16
N GLU A 33 6.64 0.80 13.49
CA GLU A 33 7.02 2.12 12.96
C GLU A 33 7.00 3.23 14.04
N GLY A 34 6.58 2.92 15.27
CA GLY A 34 6.57 3.86 16.40
C GLY A 34 5.37 4.79 16.42
N HIS A 35 4.21 4.34 15.91
CA HIS A 35 2.95 5.06 15.99
C HIS A 35 2.16 4.70 17.25
N ASP A 36 1.37 5.63 17.78
CA ASP A 36 0.45 5.42 18.90
C ASP A 36 -0.87 4.86 18.37
N ILE A 37 -1.18 3.60 18.72
CA ILE A 37 -2.34 2.89 18.18
C ILE A 37 -3.43 2.75 19.23
N ILE A 38 -4.67 3.05 18.83
CA ILE A 38 -5.88 2.74 19.58
C ILE A 38 -6.76 1.85 18.71
N ILE A 39 -7.18 0.70 19.25
CA ILE A 39 -8.06 -0.21 18.55
C ILE A 39 -9.49 -0.14 19.08
N VAL A 40 -10.45 -0.26 18.18
CA VAL A 40 -11.88 -0.28 18.50
C VAL A 40 -12.53 -1.51 17.84
N ASP A 41 -13.23 -2.33 18.60
CA ASP A 41 -14.06 -3.44 18.09
C ASP A 41 -15.20 -3.72 19.05
N LYS A 42 -16.32 -4.24 18.56
CA LYS A 42 -17.44 -4.70 19.39
C LYS A 42 -17.14 -5.99 20.16
N ASP A 43 -16.15 -6.77 19.74
CA ASP A 43 -15.75 -8.03 20.34
C ASP A 43 -14.66 -7.80 21.40
N ALA A 44 -15.07 -7.87 22.67
CA ALA A 44 -14.17 -7.65 23.80
C ALA A 44 -12.98 -8.62 23.83
N GLN A 45 -13.16 -9.87 23.38
CA GLN A 45 -12.10 -10.86 23.40
C GLN A 45 -11.01 -10.51 22.37
N LYS A 46 -11.42 -10.07 21.18
CA LYS A 46 -10.48 -9.62 20.14
C LYS A 46 -9.71 -8.39 20.59
N VAL A 47 -10.40 -7.41 21.19
CA VAL A 47 -9.76 -6.19 21.71
C VAL A 47 -8.72 -6.53 22.78
N GLN A 48 -9.09 -7.34 23.79
CA GLN A 48 -8.19 -7.73 24.87
C GLN A 48 -6.97 -8.51 24.36
N ALA A 49 -7.19 -9.47 23.45
CA ALA A 49 -6.11 -10.27 22.88
C ALA A 49 -5.11 -9.43 22.11
N LEU A 50 -5.60 -8.46 21.33
CA LEU A 50 -4.76 -7.61 20.51
C LEU A 50 -4.03 -6.55 21.35
N ALA A 51 -4.74 -5.89 22.26
CA ALA A 51 -4.18 -4.89 23.18
C ALA A 51 -3.07 -5.49 24.05
N GLY A 52 -3.29 -6.69 24.61
CA GLY A 52 -2.29 -7.39 25.41
C GLY A 52 -1.06 -7.89 24.62
N SER A 53 -1.22 -8.12 23.30
CA SER A 53 -0.10 -8.60 22.48
C SER A 53 0.85 -7.47 22.03
N PHE A 54 0.36 -6.24 21.90
CA PHE A 54 1.11 -5.13 21.29
C PHE A 54 1.25 -3.90 22.23
N ASP A 55 0.83 -4.01 23.48
CA ASP A 55 0.89 -2.92 24.48
C ASP A 55 0.22 -1.62 23.97
N ILE A 56 -0.98 -1.76 23.41
CA ILE A 56 -1.77 -0.67 22.84
C ILE A 56 -3.11 -0.52 23.57
N MET A 57 -3.74 0.65 23.43
CA MET A 57 -5.05 0.90 24.03
C MET A 57 -6.14 0.20 23.20
N GLY A 58 -7.08 -0.44 23.87
CA GLY A 58 -8.25 -1.11 23.28
C GLY A 58 -9.56 -0.60 23.87
N ILE A 59 -10.52 -0.29 23.00
CA ILE A 59 -11.87 0.16 23.37
C ILE A 59 -12.89 -0.81 22.79
N VAL A 60 -13.80 -1.27 23.64
CA VAL A 60 -14.87 -2.17 23.24
C VAL A 60 -16.12 -1.37 22.90
N GLY A 61 -16.51 -1.38 21.61
CA GLY A 61 -17.69 -0.63 21.20
C GLY A 61 -17.92 -0.60 19.70
N ASN A 62 -19.01 0.05 19.30
CA ASN A 62 -19.32 0.28 17.91
C ASN A 62 -18.51 1.48 17.38
N GLY A 63 -17.60 1.25 16.45
CA GLY A 63 -16.73 2.28 15.88
C GLY A 63 -17.45 3.40 15.09
N ALA A 64 -18.74 3.24 14.79
CA ALA A 64 -19.58 4.32 14.24
C ALA A 64 -20.27 5.15 15.33
N SER A 65 -20.12 4.79 16.62
CA SER A 65 -20.68 5.57 17.72
C SER A 65 -19.78 6.77 18.03
N TYR A 66 -20.37 7.95 18.07
CA TYR A 66 -19.69 9.19 18.45
C TYR A 66 -18.99 9.06 19.82
N SER A 67 -19.69 8.53 20.84
CA SER A 67 -19.13 8.37 22.19
C SER A 67 -17.92 7.43 22.22
N VAL A 68 -17.94 6.34 21.44
CA VAL A 68 -16.84 5.39 21.34
C VAL A 68 -15.64 6.02 20.64
N LEU A 69 -15.86 6.75 19.56
CA LEU A 69 -14.79 7.47 18.86
C LEU A 69 -14.21 8.61 19.71
N GLN A 70 -15.05 9.27 20.53
CA GLN A 70 -14.60 10.30 21.45
C GLN A 70 -13.73 9.68 22.56
N GLU A 71 -14.13 8.54 23.14
CA GLU A 71 -13.32 7.77 24.09
C GLU A 71 -11.98 7.33 23.46
N ALA A 72 -11.99 6.96 22.17
CA ALA A 72 -10.79 6.66 21.40
C ALA A 72 -9.93 7.90 21.06
N GLY A 73 -10.32 9.09 21.47
CA GLY A 73 -9.55 10.31 21.26
C GLY A 73 -9.57 10.82 19.81
N ILE A 74 -10.66 10.62 19.09
CA ILE A 74 -10.79 10.99 17.65
C ILE A 74 -10.44 12.46 17.38
N GLU A 75 -10.68 13.36 18.32
CA GLU A 75 -10.38 14.79 18.20
C GLU A 75 -8.87 15.10 18.10
N LYS A 76 -8.02 14.16 18.52
CA LYS A 76 -6.56 14.27 18.50
C LYS A 76 -5.90 13.30 17.53
N ALA A 77 -6.69 12.41 16.93
CA ALA A 77 -6.18 11.42 16.01
C ALA A 77 -5.71 12.07 14.71
N ASP A 78 -4.57 11.62 14.20
CA ASP A 78 -4.06 12.00 12.89
C ASP A 78 -4.73 11.17 11.79
N LEU A 79 -5.11 9.91 12.12
CA LEU A 79 -5.63 8.95 11.14
C LEU A 79 -6.66 8.00 11.78
N LEU A 80 -7.75 7.78 11.08
CA LEU A 80 -8.75 6.74 11.36
C LEU A 80 -8.74 5.70 10.23
N ILE A 81 -8.59 4.42 10.58
CA ILE A 81 -8.61 3.30 9.63
C ILE A 81 -9.74 2.35 10.02
N ALA A 82 -10.76 2.22 9.16
CA ALA A 82 -11.89 1.32 9.38
C ALA A 82 -11.77 0.08 8.49
N VAL A 83 -11.62 -1.09 9.13
CA VAL A 83 -11.35 -2.40 8.47
C VAL A 83 -12.22 -3.53 9.06
N THR A 84 -13.44 -3.21 9.46
CA THR A 84 -14.42 -4.19 9.92
C THR A 84 -14.91 -5.11 8.80
N GLU A 85 -15.84 -6.01 9.11
CA GLU A 85 -16.43 -6.92 8.12
C GLU A 85 -17.50 -6.26 7.23
N SER A 86 -18.03 -5.07 7.59
CA SER A 86 -19.06 -4.35 6.82
C SER A 86 -18.46 -3.11 6.17
N ASP A 87 -18.62 -3.00 4.85
CA ASP A 87 -18.19 -1.85 4.06
C ASP A 87 -18.95 -0.59 4.47
N GLU A 88 -20.28 -0.71 4.71
CA GLU A 88 -21.13 0.38 5.16
C GLU A 88 -20.69 0.91 6.52
N LEU A 89 -20.35 -0.02 7.46
CA LEU A 89 -19.85 0.37 8.76
C LEU A 89 -18.48 1.07 8.65
N ASN A 90 -17.60 0.60 7.78
CA ASN A 90 -16.29 1.22 7.54
C ASN A 90 -16.46 2.65 6.98
N LEU A 91 -17.33 2.83 6.00
CA LEU A 91 -17.64 4.16 5.44
C LEU A 91 -18.28 5.07 6.49
N LEU A 92 -19.20 4.56 7.30
CA LEU A 92 -19.86 5.32 8.36
C LEU A 92 -18.87 5.73 9.46
N CYS A 93 -18.02 4.81 9.93
CA CYS A 93 -16.97 5.14 10.91
C CYS A 93 -16.09 6.28 10.42
N CYS A 94 -15.63 6.19 9.18
CA CYS A 94 -14.78 7.22 8.58
C CYS A 94 -15.51 8.56 8.41
N THR A 95 -16.78 8.52 8.02
CA THR A 95 -17.59 9.73 7.88
C THR A 95 -17.79 10.43 9.24
N VAL A 96 -18.17 9.66 10.27
CA VAL A 96 -18.33 10.21 11.64
C VAL A 96 -16.98 10.73 12.16
N GLY A 97 -15.91 9.94 12.02
CA GLY A 97 -14.58 10.33 12.48
C GLY A 97 -14.09 11.63 11.86
N ARG A 98 -14.29 11.81 10.57
CA ARG A 98 -13.95 13.06 9.88
C ARG A 98 -14.76 14.27 10.32
N GLN A 99 -16.05 14.08 10.60
CA GLN A 99 -16.92 15.17 11.07
C GLN A 99 -16.58 15.61 12.50
N VAL A 100 -16.05 14.70 13.32
CA VAL A 100 -15.74 14.95 14.73
C VAL A 100 -14.28 15.38 14.93
N GLY A 101 -13.33 14.66 14.30
CA GLY A 101 -11.90 14.81 14.59
C GLY A 101 -11.10 15.52 13.51
N ASP A 102 -11.69 15.80 12.35
CA ASP A 102 -10.97 16.36 11.17
C ASP A 102 -9.70 15.57 10.77
N CYS A 103 -9.61 14.29 11.19
CA CYS A 103 -8.50 13.42 10.89
C CYS A 103 -8.57 12.87 9.45
N ALA A 104 -7.43 12.44 8.91
CA ALA A 104 -7.44 11.63 7.68
C ALA A 104 -8.18 10.31 7.94
N ALA A 105 -8.94 9.81 6.95
CA ALA A 105 -9.72 8.58 7.11
C ALA A 105 -9.50 7.61 5.95
N ILE A 106 -9.30 6.33 6.30
CA ILE A 106 -9.13 5.23 5.35
C ILE A 106 -10.20 4.18 5.62
N ALA A 107 -10.98 3.84 4.59
CA ALA A 107 -12.02 2.82 4.67
C ALA A 107 -11.66 1.59 3.83
N ARG A 108 -11.87 0.39 4.38
CA ARG A 108 -11.87 -0.85 3.60
C ARG A 108 -13.23 -1.05 2.94
N VAL A 109 -13.20 -1.31 1.63
CA VAL A 109 -14.40 -1.59 0.83
C VAL A 109 -14.12 -2.80 -0.06
N ARG A 110 -14.94 -3.85 0.07
CA ARG A 110 -14.80 -5.13 -0.65
C ARG A 110 -15.81 -5.30 -1.76
N THR A 111 -17.01 -4.78 -1.52
CA THR A 111 -18.17 -5.00 -2.39
C THR A 111 -17.95 -4.40 -3.78
N PRO A 112 -18.11 -5.18 -4.87
CA PRO A 112 -17.90 -4.70 -6.23
C PRO A 112 -18.76 -3.50 -6.61
N ASP A 113 -19.95 -3.38 -6.03
CA ASP A 113 -20.87 -2.29 -6.33
C ASP A 113 -20.29 -0.93 -5.93
N TYR A 114 -19.71 -0.85 -4.72
CA TYR A 114 -19.00 0.35 -4.28
C TYR A 114 -17.68 0.57 -5.02
N SER A 115 -17.10 -0.51 -5.55
CA SER A 115 -15.81 -0.44 -6.24
C SER A 115 -15.84 0.38 -7.51
N LYS A 116 -16.98 0.47 -8.18
CA LYS A 116 -17.19 1.30 -9.38
C LYS A 116 -17.29 2.78 -9.04
N GLU A 117 -17.71 3.10 -7.82
CA GLU A 117 -17.98 4.46 -7.36
C GLU A 117 -16.95 4.99 -6.36
N VAL A 118 -15.81 4.30 -6.22
CA VAL A 118 -14.77 4.63 -5.22
C VAL A 118 -14.30 6.08 -5.32
N GLY A 119 -14.13 6.60 -6.54
CA GLY A 119 -13.72 7.99 -6.75
C GLY A 119 -14.75 8.97 -6.18
N TYR A 120 -16.03 8.72 -6.46
CA TYR A 120 -17.15 9.51 -5.95
C TYR A 120 -17.26 9.41 -4.42
N LEU A 121 -17.26 8.19 -3.87
CA LEU A 121 -17.35 7.98 -2.43
C LEU A 121 -16.17 8.64 -1.71
N ARG A 122 -14.96 8.48 -2.20
CA ARG A 122 -13.76 9.11 -1.63
C ARG A 122 -13.90 10.62 -1.59
N GLU A 123 -14.30 11.24 -2.69
CA GLU A 123 -14.47 12.69 -2.79
C GLU A 123 -15.60 13.20 -1.89
N LYS A 124 -16.80 12.60 -1.97
CA LYS A 124 -17.98 13.06 -1.25
C LYS A 124 -17.94 12.80 0.24
N LEU A 125 -17.33 11.69 0.67
CA LEU A 125 -17.12 11.40 2.08
C LEU A 125 -15.80 11.99 2.61
N GLY A 126 -14.99 12.62 1.76
CA GLY A 126 -13.72 13.24 2.13
C GLY A 126 -12.68 12.24 2.61
N LEU A 127 -12.69 11.01 2.11
CA LEU A 127 -11.76 9.98 2.54
C LEU A 127 -10.38 10.21 1.91
N ALA A 128 -9.33 10.00 2.71
CA ALA A 128 -7.96 10.04 2.21
C ALA A 128 -7.70 8.88 1.24
N MET A 129 -8.21 7.68 1.59
CA MET A 129 -8.05 6.47 0.79
C MET A 129 -9.20 5.49 1.00
N ILE A 130 -9.48 4.69 -0.02
CA ILE A 130 -10.28 3.45 0.08
C ILE A 130 -9.36 2.30 -0.30
N ILE A 131 -9.24 1.30 0.58
CA ILE A 131 -8.43 0.10 0.36
C ILE A 131 -9.31 -1.10 -0.01
N LYS A 132 -8.82 -1.94 -0.92
CA LYS A 132 -9.49 -3.14 -1.44
C LYS A 132 -8.53 -4.33 -1.39
N PRO A 133 -8.18 -4.84 -0.21
CA PRO A 133 -7.10 -5.82 -0.05
C PRO A 133 -7.29 -7.09 -0.89
N GLU A 134 -8.53 -7.55 -1.01
CA GLU A 134 -8.86 -8.76 -1.77
C GLU A 134 -8.68 -8.56 -3.28
N MET A 135 -9.05 -7.40 -3.81
CA MET A 135 -8.89 -7.08 -5.22
C MET A 135 -7.42 -6.85 -5.58
N GLU A 136 -6.67 -6.17 -4.70
CA GLU A 136 -5.23 -5.96 -4.90
C GLU A 136 -4.49 -7.30 -4.88
N ALA A 137 -4.80 -8.19 -3.93
CA ALA A 137 -4.22 -9.53 -3.88
C ALA A 137 -4.58 -10.37 -5.12
N ALA A 138 -5.82 -10.29 -5.61
CA ALA A 138 -6.25 -10.99 -6.82
C ALA A 138 -5.56 -10.41 -8.08
N ALA A 139 -5.42 -9.09 -8.15
CA ALA A 139 -4.70 -8.45 -9.25
C ALA A 139 -3.23 -8.85 -9.27
N GLU A 140 -2.59 -8.94 -8.09
CA GLU A 140 -1.20 -9.38 -7.97
C GLU A 140 -1.02 -10.83 -8.40
N ALA A 141 -1.91 -11.73 -7.94
CA ALA A 141 -1.91 -13.12 -8.38
C ALA A 141 -2.11 -13.25 -9.90
N ALA A 142 -3.01 -12.46 -10.49
CA ALA A 142 -3.23 -12.45 -11.93
C ALA A 142 -2.00 -11.96 -12.71
N ARG A 143 -1.24 -10.99 -12.18
CA ARG A 143 0.00 -10.49 -12.81
C ARG A 143 1.06 -11.59 -12.93
N ILE A 144 1.25 -12.41 -11.90
CA ILE A 144 2.19 -13.54 -11.92
C ILE A 144 1.82 -14.52 -13.05
N LEU A 145 0.52 -14.77 -13.27
CA LEU A 145 0.06 -15.63 -14.35
C LEU A 145 0.22 -15.02 -15.75
N TYR A 146 0.12 -13.69 -15.84
CA TYR A 146 0.22 -12.98 -17.11
C TYR A 146 1.67 -12.84 -17.61
N LEU A 147 2.63 -12.67 -16.68
CA LEU A 147 4.06 -12.55 -16.98
C LEU A 147 4.88 -13.50 -16.09
N PRO A 148 4.84 -14.81 -16.35
CA PRO A 148 5.47 -15.83 -15.49
C PRO A 148 7.00 -15.72 -15.43
N THR A 149 7.63 -14.96 -16.34
CA THR A 149 9.08 -14.70 -16.39
C THR A 149 9.49 -13.45 -15.63
N ALA A 150 8.53 -12.61 -15.22
CA ALA A 150 8.83 -11.45 -14.40
C ALA A 150 9.10 -11.88 -12.95
N LEU A 151 10.13 -11.32 -12.35
CA LEU A 151 10.45 -11.53 -10.92
C LEU A 151 9.54 -10.65 -10.04
N GLU A 152 9.22 -9.45 -10.53
CA GLU A 152 8.45 -8.44 -9.80
C GLU A 152 7.77 -7.51 -10.81
N ILE A 153 6.57 -7.04 -10.51
CA ILE A 153 5.84 -6.08 -11.34
C ILE A 153 5.16 -5.06 -10.43
N ASP A 154 5.60 -3.80 -10.50
CA ASP A 154 4.99 -2.69 -9.80
C ASP A 154 4.25 -1.78 -10.78
N SER A 155 2.98 -1.49 -10.49
CA SER A 155 2.20 -0.55 -11.31
C SER A 155 2.24 0.85 -10.71
N PHE A 156 2.44 1.85 -11.55
CA PHE A 156 2.40 3.26 -11.17
C PHE A 156 1.57 4.08 -12.17
N ALA A 157 1.43 5.39 -11.91
CA ALA A 157 0.58 6.28 -12.71
C ALA A 157 -0.87 5.75 -12.87
N HIS A 158 -1.49 5.31 -11.76
CA HIS A 158 -2.84 4.74 -11.74
C HIS A 158 -3.01 3.51 -12.66
N GLY A 159 -1.99 2.68 -12.77
CA GLY A 159 -2.00 1.47 -13.60
C GLY A 159 -1.74 1.71 -15.08
N GLN A 160 -1.31 2.90 -15.47
CA GLN A 160 -0.97 3.24 -16.87
C GLN A 160 0.43 2.82 -17.27
N ALA A 161 1.31 2.58 -16.29
CA ALA A 161 2.67 2.11 -16.53
C ALA A 161 3.08 1.06 -15.49
N ASP A 162 3.92 0.13 -15.90
CA ASP A 162 4.48 -0.91 -15.05
C ASP A 162 6.01 -0.79 -14.99
N LEU A 163 6.56 -1.02 -13.79
CA LEU A 163 7.98 -1.30 -13.57
C LEU A 163 8.12 -2.81 -13.44
N ILE A 164 8.81 -3.42 -14.40
CA ILE A 164 8.93 -4.87 -14.50
C ILE A 164 10.37 -5.27 -14.22
N LYS A 165 10.57 -6.24 -13.34
CA LYS A 165 11.86 -6.83 -13.02
C LYS A 165 11.97 -8.19 -13.70
N PHE A 166 12.97 -8.37 -14.53
CA PHE A 166 13.12 -9.54 -15.38
C PHE A 166 14.56 -10.04 -15.35
N LYS A 167 14.73 -11.35 -15.16
CA LYS A 167 16.05 -11.99 -15.27
C LYS A 167 16.27 -12.47 -16.70
N VAL A 168 17.37 -12.06 -17.31
CA VAL A 168 17.76 -12.46 -18.66
C VAL A 168 18.14 -13.93 -18.68
N PRO A 169 17.36 -14.83 -19.35
CA PRO A 169 17.70 -16.24 -19.45
C PRO A 169 18.91 -16.48 -20.37
N GLU A 170 19.55 -17.66 -20.23
CA GLU A 170 20.54 -18.12 -21.18
C GLU A 170 19.96 -18.27 -22.60
N GLY A 171 20.69 -17.84 -23.60
CA GLY A 171 20.27 -17.90 -24.99
C GLY A 171 19.14 -16.93 -25.36
N ASN A 172 18.79 -15.97 -24.49
CA ASN A 172 17.84 -14.94 -24.79
C ASN A 172 18.43 -13.97 -25.85
N VAL A 173 17.57 -13.43 -26.72
CA VAL A 173 17.95 -12.47 -27.77
C VAL A 173 18.58 -11.18 -27.24
N LEU A 174 18.39 -10.89 -25.94
CA LEU A 174 18.97 -9.73 -25.27
C LEU A 174 20.43 -9.94 -24.87
N ASP A 175 20.91 -11.18 -24.80
CA ASP A 175 22.29 -11.49 -24.41
C ASP A 175 23.28 -10.96 -25.46
N GLY A 176 24.25 -10.17 -25.01
CA GLY A 176 25.20 -9.46 -25.86
C GLY A 176 24.70 -8.18 -26.51
N MET A 177 23.41 -7.80 -26.33
CA MET A 177 22.83 -6.60 -26.91
C MET A 177 23.13 -5.37 -26.02
N ASN A 178 23.45 -4.24 -26.63
CA ASN A 178 23.54 -2.97 -25.90
C ASN A 178 22.19 -2.24 -25.92
N LEU A 179 21.99 -1.30 -24.96
CA LEU A 179 20.71 -0.61 -24.80
C LEU A 179 20.35 0.30 -25.99
N ILE A 180 21.33 0.83 -26.73
CA ILE A 180 21.06 1.61 -27.94
C ILE A 180 20.39 0.71 -28.98
N THR A 181 20.95 -0.49 -29.19
CA THR A 181 20.41 -1.46 -30.15
C THR A 181 19.04 -1.98 -29.70
N LEU A 182 18.86 -2.18 -28.40
CA LEU A 182 17.58 -2.59 -27.81
C LEU A 182 16.47 -1.56 -28.13
N GLY A 183 16.72 -0.28 -27.85
CA GLY A 183 15.77 0.80 -28.11
C GLY A 183 15.44 0.98 -29.60
N GLN A 184 16.39 0.67 -30.51
CA GLN A 184 16.15 0.76 -31.95
C GLN A 184 15.40 -0.43 -32.54
N ARG A 185 15.54 -1.63 -31.93
CA ARG A 185 15.05 -2.88 -32.54
C ARG A 185 13.77 -3.43 -31.92
N ILE A 186 13.55 -3.24 -30.62
CA ILE A 186 12.52 -4.00 -29.90
C ILE A 186 11.35 -3.13 -29.46
N ALA A 187 11.57 -1.96 -28.88
CA ALA A 187 10.48 -1.06 -28.54
C ALA A 187 10.99 0.35 -28.19
N PRO A 188 10.48 1.40 -28.83
CA PRO A 188 10.79 2.78 -28.46
C PRO A 188 10.23 3.18 -27.11
N ASP A 189 9.28 2.41 -26.54
CA ASP A 189 8.49 2.77 -25.35
C ASP A 189 8.92 2.06 -24.07
N ILE A 190 10.09 1.40 -24.08
CA ILE A 190 10.67 0.75 -22.89
C ILE A 190 11.85 1.54 -22.36
N LEU A 191 11.81 1.90 -21.09
CA LEU A 191 12.92 2.53 -20.39
C LEU A 191 13.58 1.54 -19.43
N ILE A 192 14.85 1.18 -19.67
CA ILE A 192 15.63 0.40 -18.70
C ILE A 192 16.07 1.34 -17.57
N CYS A 193 15.52 1.12 -16.37
CA CYS A 193 15.75 1.95 -15.19
C CYS A 193 16.97 1.50 -14.39
N ALA A 194 17.18 0.19 -14.27
CA ALA A 194 18.28 -0.41 -13.51
C ALA A 194 18.70 -1.76 -14.11
N ALA A 195 19.94 -2.13 -13.87
CA ALA A 195 20.47 -3.45 -14.16
C ALA A 195 21.25 -3.95 -12.95
N GLU A 196 20.96 -5.17 -12.51
CA GLU A 196 21.68 -5.86 -11.43
C GLU A 196 22.48 -7.01 -12.02
N ARG A 197 23.78 -7.05 -11.71
CA ARG A 197 24.72 -8.11 -12.08
C ARG A 197 25.57 -8.45 -10.86
N ASP A 198 25.64 -9.73 -10.49
CA ASP A 198 26.41 -10.23 -9.34
C ASP A 198 26.10 -9.46 -8.04
N GLY A 199 24.84 -9.11 -7.80
CA GLY A 199 24.38 -8.36 -6.65
C GLY A 199 24.71 -6.86 -6.66
N GLN A 200 25.28 -6.34 -7.74
CA GLN A 200 25.56 -4.92 -7.90
C GLN A 200 24.51 -4.28 -8.82
N VAL A 201 23.85 -3.25 -8.31
CA VAL A 201 22.84 -2.48 -9.05
C VAL A 201 23.50 -1.26 -9.69
N THR A 202 23.23 -1.06 -10.99
CA THR A 202 23.70 0.10 -11.77
C THR A 202 22.54 0.73 -12.53
N ILE A 203 22.62 2.05 -12.76
CA ILE A 203 21.74 2.72 -13.73
C ILE A 203 22.46 2.64 -15.08
N PRO A 204 22.00 1.79 -16.01
CA PRO A 204 22.75 1.52 -17.22
C PRO A 204 22.65 2.68 -18.20
N ARG A 205 23.72 2.90 -18.95
CA ARG A 205 23.76 3.86 -20.06
C ARG A 205 23.64 3.12 -21.40
N GLY A 206 23.43 3.85 -22.48
CA GLY A 206 23.17 3.27 -23.79
C GLY A 206 24.21 2.22 -24.29
N ASN A 207 25.47 2.34 -23.86
CA ASN A 207 26.55 1.40 -24.17
C ASN A 207 26.59 0.18 -23.22
N PHE A 208 25.70 0.08 -22.24
CA PHE A 208 25.62 -1.08 -21.35
C PHE A 208 25.28 -2.34 -22.17
N CYS A 209 26.10 -3.36 -22.06
CA CYS A 209 25.90 -4.65 -22.71
C CYS A 209 25.18 -5.60 -21.76
N ILE A 210 23.97 -5.99 -22.13
CA ILE A 210 23.15 -6.96 -21.40
C ILE A 210 23.84 -8.33 -21.48
N ARG A 211 23.79 -9.10 -20.39
CA ARG A 211 24.30 -10.46 -20.33
C ARG A 211 23.28 -11.40 -19.74
N SER A 212 23.36 -12.66 -20.11
CA SER A 212 22.64 -13.73 -19.44
C SER A 212 22.89 -13.70 -17.93
N GLY A 213 21.82 -13.84 -17.15
CA GLY A 213 21.86 -13.74 -15.68
C GLY A 213 21.64 -12.33 -15.13
N ASP A 214 21.74 -11.27 -15.94
CA ASP A 214 21.40 -9.92 -15.48
C ASP A 214 19.91 -9.83 -15.07
N ILE A 215 19.64 -9.06 -14.03
CA ILE A 215 18.27 -8.67 -13.69
C ILE A 215 18.05 -7.23 -14.16
N LEU A 216 17.14 -7.07 -15.10
CA LEU A 216 16.79 -5.76 -15.65
C LEU A 216 15.49 -5.27 -15.03
N SER A 217 15.48 -4.01 -14.57
CA SER A 217 14.26 -3.31 -14.20
C SER A 217 13.91 -2.31 -15.28
N PHE A 218 12.75 -2.44 -15.89
CA PHE A 218 12.31 -1.56 -16.97
C PHE A 218 10.89 -1.04 -16.76
N ALA A 219 10.66 0.19 -17.18
CA ALA A 219 9.36 0.81 -17.21
C ALA A 219 8.76 0.71 -18.62
N ALA A 220 7.50 0.32 -18.69
CA ALA A 220 6.73 0.24 -19.93
C ALA A 220 5.31 0.79 -19.72
N SER A 221 4.73 1.44 -20.73
CA SER A 221 3.32 1.84 -20.71
C SER A 221 2.43 0.63 -21.01
N ARG A 222 1.24 0.60 -20.38
CA ARG A 222 0.16 -0.31 -20.77
C ARG A 222 -0.61 0.33 -21.93
N THR A 223 -0.23 0.05 -23.16
CA THR A 223 -1.02 0.39 -24.36
C THR A 223 -1.72 -0.82 -24.90
#